data_6f1cb43ed7339c6e19ed4bc7ff8f8c16
#
_entry.id   6f1cb43ed7339c6e19ed4bc7ff8f8c16
#
_cell.length_a   1.000
_cell.length_b   1.000
_cell.length_c   1.000
_cell.angle_alpha   90.00
_cell.angle_beta   90.00
_cell.angle_gamma   90.00
#
_symmetry.space_group_name_H-M   'P 1'
#
loop_
_entity.id
_entity.type
_entity.pdbx_description
1 polymer ?
#
loop_
_entity_poly.entity_id
_entity_poly.type
_entity_poly.pdbx_seq_one_letter_code
_entity_poly.pdbx_strand_id
1 'polypeptide(L)'
;GVIRSTTFPLDPATLPDHICDFYNIGRPKPLSPSIRVYDSVELKNTVWYLMEIGEDIDLGYVKLERNILGRYKIVRLGYGGGSFRDGVVRSGEKAYYLFGGRDVTGRIAKITMTQNGETCTMENAEGKTHFLFCTELSPQLGDHEIDRSTLRFYDEDGSDITAEYDLSGGGIQ
;
A
#
# COMPACT_ATOMS: atom_id res chain seq x y z
N GLY A 1 -27.69 -8.34 -14.20
CA GLY A 1 -26.62 -8.40 -15.19
C GLY A 1 -25.34 -8.96 -14.55
N VAL A 2 -24.63 -9.80 -15.29
CA VAL A 2 -23.35 -10.37 -14.81
C VAL A 2 -22.31 -9.25 -14.82
N ILE A 3 -21.79 -8.87 -13.64
CA ILE A 3 -20.66 -7.95 -13.55
C ILE A 3 -19.43 -8.74 -13.98
N ARG A 4 -18.98 -8.50 -15.20
CA ARG A 4 -17.72 -9.09 -15.68
C ARG A 4 -16.58 -8.21 -15.17
N SER A 5 -15.70 -8.81 -14.39
CA SER A 5 -14.40 -8.22 -14.08
C SER A 5 -13.62 -8.10 -15.40
N THR A 6 -13.50 -6.89 -15.91
CA THR A 6 -12.76 -6.61 -17.13
C THR A 6 -11.28 -6.51 -16.84
N THR A 7 -10.46 -7.18 -17.65
CA THR A 7 -9.02 -7.02 -17.62
C THR A 7 -8.58 -5.85 -18.50
N PHE A 8 -7.44 -5.26 -18.19
CA PHE A 8 -6.91 -4.09 -18.89
C PHE A 8 -5.37 -4.12 -18.89
N PRO A 9 -4.72 -3.42 -19.82
CA PRO A 9 -3.28 -3.18 -19.73
C PRO A 9 -2.98 -2.26 -18.54
N LEU A 10 -1.91 -2.54 -17.80
CA LEU A 10 -1.53 -1.70 -16.68
C LEU A 10 -0.84 -0.44 -17.18
N ASP A 11 -1.46 0.70 -16.89
CA ASP A 11 -0.94 2.03 -17.17
C ASP A 11 -1.33 2.95 -15.99
N PRO A 12 -0.37 3.51 -15.24
CA PRO A 12 -0.68 4.40 -14.13
C PRO A 12 -1.54 5.61 -14.54
N ALA A 13 -1.43 6.07 -15.78
CA ALA A 13 -2.21 7.21 -16.27
C ALA A 13 -3.71 6.91 -16.40
N THR A 14 -4.07 5.66 -16.70
CA THR A 14 -5.46 5.22 -16.87
C THR A 14 -5.98 4.42 -15.67
N LEU A 15 -5.12 4.01 -14.77
CA LEU A 15 -5.49 3.22 -13.59
C LEU A 15 -6.56 3.90 -12.72
N PRO A 16 -6.56 5.24 -12.51
CA PRO A 16 -7.63 5.90 -11.76
C PRO A 16 -9.03 5.63 -12.32
N ASP A 17 -9.20 5.56 -13.63
CA ASP A 17 -10.49 5.26 -14.26
C ASP A 17 -10.95 3.84 -13.94
N HIS A 18 -10.03 2.87 -13.98
CA HIS A 18 -10.32 1.49 -13.62
C HIS A 18 -10.64 1.33 -12.14
N ILE A 19 -9.96 2.09 -11.27
CA ILE A 19 -10.26 2.12 -9.83
C ILE A 19 -11.67 2.69 -9.61
N CYS A 20 -12.03 3.75 -10.31
CA CYS A 20 -13.36 4.35 -10.24
C CYS A 20 -14.44 3.34 -10.64
N ASP A 21 -14.23 2.59 -11.71
CA ASP A 21 -15.15 1.54 -12.15
C ASP A 21 -15.31 0.45 -11.08
N PHE A 22 -14.21 0.00 -10.48
CA PHE A 22 -14.23 -0.98 -9.41
C PHE A 22 -14.95 -0.44 -8.16
N TYR A 23 -14.68 0.80 -7.79
CA TYR A 23 -15.32 1.49 -6.66
C TYR A 23 -16.84 1.53 -6.81
N ASN A 24 -17.33 1.63 -8.03
CA ASN A 24 -18.76 1.73 -8.34
C ASN A 24 -19.48 0.37 -8.45
N ILE A 25 -18.78 -0.74 -8.36
CA ILE A 25 -19.41 -2.07 -8.40
C ILE A 25 -20.45 -2.18 -7.28
N GLY A 26 -21.70 -2.51 -7.65
CA GLY A 26 -22.79 -2.66 -6.71
C GLY A 26 -23.46 -1.36 -6.24
N ARG A 27 -23.00 -0.20 -6.71
CA ARG A 27 -23.63 1.08 -6.39
C ARG A 27 -24.78 1.39 -7.34
N PRO A 28 -26.00 1.69 -6.83
CA PRO A 28 -27.13 2.05 -7.69
C PRO A 28 -26.90 3.34 -8.47
N LYS A 29 -26.15 4.28 -7.86
CA LYS A 29 -25.76 5.55 -8.50
C LYS A 29 -24.24 5.64 -8.52
N PRO A 30 -23.62 5.64 -9.70
CA PRO A 30 -22.18 5.80 -9.81
C PRO A 30 -21.71 7.13 -9.23
N LEU A 31 -20.56 7.09 -8.57
CA LEU A 31 -19.84 8.26 -8.05
C LEU A 31 -18.57 8.46 -8.87
N SER A 32 -18.04 9.68 -8.83
CA SER A 32 -16.78 10.02 -9.50
C SER A 32 -15.79 10.61 -8.49
N PRO A 33 -15.28 9.78 -7.58
CA PRO A 33 -14.30 10.26 -6.60
C PRO A 33 -13.01 10.68 -7.30
N SER A 34 -12.34 11.69 -6.76
CA SER A 34 -10.97 12.01 -7.15
C SER A 34 -10.05 10.86 -6.72
N ILE A 35 -9.22 10.38 -7.64
CA ILE A 35 -8.30 9.26 -7.39
C ILE A 35 -6.92 9.65 -7.90
N ARG A 36 -5.91 9.48 -7.04
CA ARG A 36 -4.50 9.62 -7.40
C ARG A 36 -3.75 8.37 -7.00
N VAL A 37 -2.95 7.84 -7.91
CA VAL A 37 -2.05 6.71 -7.65
C VAL A 37 -0.61 7.20 -7.51
N TYR A 38 0.13 6.56 -6.64
CA TYR A 38 1.50 6.92 -6.32
C TYR A 38 2.43 5.74 -6.56
N ASP A 39 3.10 5.31 -5.53
CA ASP A 39 4.09 4.24 -5.58
C ASP A 39 3.45 2.86 -5.71
N SER A 40 4.22 1.90 -6.18
CA SER A 40 3.73 0.53 -6.37
C SER A 40 4.77 -0.50 -5.95
N VAL A 41 4.26 -1.70 -5.63
CA VAL A 41 5.07 -2.90 -5.38
C VAL A 41 4.51 -4.04 -6.23
N GLU A 42 5.40 -4.74 -6.91
CA GLU A 42 5.07 -5.92 -7.70
C GLU A 42 5.72 -7.16 -7.08
N LEU A 43 4.91 -8.18 -6.81
CA LEU A 43 5.35 -9.48 -6.33
C LEU A 43 4.72 -10.55 -7.22
N LYS A 44 5.51 -11.16 -8.09
CA LYS A 44 5.06 -12.13 -9.10
C LYS A 44 3.92 -11.55 -9.94
N ASN A 45 2.73 -12.12 -9.86
CA ASN A 45 1.57 -11.72 -10.66
C ASN A 45 0.66 -10.70 -9.95
N THR A 46 1.08 -10.18 -8.81
CA THR A 46 0.30 -9.25 -8.00
C THR A 46 0.99 -7.91 -7.92
N VAL A 47 0.22 -6.83 -8.05
CA VAL A 47 0.71 -5.45 -7.93
C VAL A 47 -0.16 -4.71 -6.93
N TRP A 48 0.46 -3.97 -6.02
CA TRP A 48 -0.22 -3.02 -5.13
C TRP A 48 0.20 -1.61 -5.48
N TYR A 49 -0.77 -0.70 -5.54
CA TYR A 49 -0.53 0.74 -5.66
C TYR A 49 -1.03 1.43 -4.41
N LEU A 50 -0.24 2.36 -3.91
CA LEU A 50 -0.70 3.36 -2.94
C LEU A 50 -1.54 4.39 -3.69
N MET A 51 -2.64 4.80 -3.11
CA MET A 51 -3.53 5.79 -3.71
C MET A 51 -4.15 6.71 -2.66
N GLU A 52 -4.67 7.83 -3.15
CA GLU A 52 -5.58 8.69 -2.39
C GLU A 52 -6.92 8.74 -3.12
N ILE A 53 -8.02 8.75 -2.38
CA ILE A 53 -9.37 8.72 -2.94
C ILE A 53 -10.32 9.63 -2.16
N GLY A 54 -11.16 10.35 -2.91
CA GLY A 54 -12.26 11.15 -2.37
C GLY A 54 -11.86 12.56 -1.97
N GLU A 55 -12.86 13.34 -1.52
CA GLU A 55 -12.66 14.73 -1.09
C GLU A 55 -11.84 14.83 0.19
N ASP A 56 -11.97 13.84 1.07
CA ASP A 56 -11.20 13.78 2.32
C ASP A 56 -9.78 13.27 2.11
N ILE A 57 -9.40 12.95 0.88
CA ILE A 57 -8.08 12.47 0.50
C ILE A 57 -7.67 11.27 1.37
N ASP A 58 -8.56 10.29 1.46
CA ASP A 58 -8.29 9.05 2.20
C ASP A 58 -7.14 8.29 1.58
N LEU A 59 -6.20 7.86 2.41
CA LEU A 59 -5.11 7.00 1.97
C LEU A 59 -5.60 5.57 1.82
N GLY A 60 -5.25 4.95 0.70
CA GLY A 60 -5.67 3.60 0.42
C GLY A 60 -4.69 2.85 -0.46
N TYR A 61 -5.11 1.66 -0.83
CA TYR A 61 -4.36 0.82 -1.76
C TYR A 61 -5.31 0.13 -2.72
N VAL A 62 -4.78 -0.22 -3.87
CA VAL A 62 -5.44 -1.09 -4.84
C VAL A 62 -4.54 -2.28 -5.14
N LYS A 63 -5.13 -3.47 -5.14
CA LYS A 63 -4.44 -4.72 -5.45
C LYS A 63 -4.93 -5.23 -6.79
N LEU A 64 -3.99 -5.54 -7.68
CA LEU A 64 -4.26 -6.07 -9.01
C LEU A 64 -3.59 -7.43 -9.19
N GLU A 65 -4.21 -8.27 -9.99
CA GLU A 65 -3.64 -9.55 -10.43
C GLU A 65 -3.46 -9.56 -11.94
N ARG A 66 -2.31 -10.07 -12.39
CA ARG A 66 -1.99 -10.25 -13.80
C ARG A 66 -2.35 -11.66 -14.24
N ASN A 67 -3.01 -11.79 -15.39
CA ASN A 67 -3.30 -13.06 -16.02
C ASN A 67 -2.15 -13.51 -16.96
N ILE A 68 -2.29 -14.70 -17.56
CA ILE A 68 -1.29 -15.27 -18.46
C ILE A 68 -1.09 -14.46 -19.75
N LEU A 69 -2.04 -13.60 -20.11
CA LEU A 69 -1.95 -12.72 -21.28
C LEU A 69 -1.29 -11.37 -20.94
N GLY A 70 -0.83 -11.20 -19.71
CA GLY A 70 -0.21 -9.96 -19.25
C GLY A 70 -1.20 -8.83 -18.97
N ARG A 71 -2.48 -9.14 -18.85
CA ARG A 71 -3.53 -8.18 -18.53
C ARG A 71 -3.86 -8.24 -17.05
N TYR A 72 -4.34 -7.13 -16.52
CA TYR A 72 -4.59 -6.96 -15.08
C TYR A 72 -6.06 -6.79 -14.77
N LYS A 73 -6.46 -7.21 -13.59
CA LYS A 73 -7.77 -6.91 -13.00
C LYS A 73 -7.57 -6.44 -11.56
N ILE A 74 -8.41 -5.52 -11.11
CA ILE A 74 -8.46 -5.13 -9.70
C ILE A 74 -9.19 -6.23 -8.92
N VAL A 75 -8.57 -6.67 -7.83
CA VAL A 75 -9.15 -7.70 -6.95
C VAL A 75 -9.48 -7.17 -5.56
N ARG A 76 -8.90 -6.03 -5.18
CA ARG A 76 -9.14 -5.43 -3.87
C ARG A 76 -8.88 -3.94 -3.88
N LEU A 77 -9.70 -3.24 -3.12
CA LEU A 77 -9.59 -1.80 -2.88
C LEU A 77 -9.82 -1.56 -1.39
N GLY A 78 -8.87 -0.91 -0.71
CA GLY A 78 -8.99 -0.52 0.68
C GLY A 78 -8.62 0.94 0.85
N TYR A 79 -9.36 1.68 1.66
CA TYR A 79 -9.10 3.10 1.93
C TYR A 79 -9.74 3.53 3.24
N GLY A 80 -9.28 4.64 3.77
CA GLY A 80 -9.82 5.21 5.01
C GLY A 80 -8.91 6.29 5.58
N GLY A 81 -9.21 6.71 6.79
CA GLY A 81 -8.42 7.70 7.51
C GLY A 81 -7.04 7.18 7.93
N GLY A 82 -6.21 8.12 8.38
CA GLY A 82 -4.84 7.84 8.78
C GLY A 82 -3.83 8.05 7.66
N SER A 83 -2.57 8.18 8.04
CA SER A 83 -1.46 8.46 7.11
C SER A 83 -0.64 7.23 6.75
N PHE A 84 -0.92 6.07 7.37
CA PHE A 84 -0.13 4.86 7.17
C PHE A 84 -1.02 3.64 7.04
N ARG A 85 -0.56 2.69 6.21
CA ARG A 85 -1.19 1.39 6.01
C ARG A 85 -0.12 0.33 5.91
N ASP A 86 -0.34 -0.81 6.52
CA ASP A 86 0.60 -1.90 6.45
C ASP A 86 -0.07 -3.26 6.40
N GLY A 87 0.68 -4.27 6.08
CA GLY A 87 0.21 -5.64 6.10
C GLY A 87 1.29 -6.63 5.71
N VAL A 88 1.08 -7.87 6.11
CA VAL A 88 1.87 -9.00 5.65
C VAL A 88 1.14 -9.64 4.48
N VAL A 89 1.82 -9.79 3.37
CA VAL A 89 1.29 -10.45 2.19
C VAL A 89 2.18 -11.63 1.81
N ARG A 90 1.58 -12.63 1.19
CA ARG A 90 2.32 -13.80 0.71
C ARG A 90 2.40 -13.79 -0.80
N SER A 91 3.58 -14.18 -1.31
CA SER A 91 3.80 -14.41 -2.72
C SER A 91 4.62 -15.70 -2.89
N GLY A 92 3.97 -16.74 -3.38
CA GLY A 92 4.55 -18.08 -3.36
C GLY A 92 4.76 -18.56 -1.91
N GLU A 93 5.95 -19.02 -1.60
CA GLU A 93 6.32 -19.50 -0.26
C GLU A 93 6.87 -18.40 0.64
N LYS A 94 7.03 -17.19 0.12
CA LYS A 94 7.63 -16.06 0.82
C LYS A 94 6.56 -15.14 1.39
N ALA A 95 6.89 -14.51 2.52
CA ALA A 95 6.08 -13.48 3.14
C ALA A 95 6.82 -12.13 3.06
N TYR A 96 6.04 -11.08 2.88
CA TYR A 96 6.54 -9.72 2.72
C TYR A 96 5.75 -8.77 3.61
N TYR A 97 6.44 -7.80 4.17
CA TYR A 97 5.81 -6.69 4.86
C TYR A 97 5.67 -5.52 3.88
N LEU A 98 4.45 -5.07 3.66
CA LEU A 98 4.15 -3.87 2.91
C LEU A 98 3.86 -2.73 3.87
N PHE A 99 4.50 -1.59 3.65
CA PHE A 99 4.28 -0.38 4.43
C PHE A 99 4.06 0.80 3.48
N GLY A 100 2.85 1.36 3.53
CA GLY A 100 2.48 2.52 2.74
C GLY A 100 2.22 3.72 3.62
N GLY A 101 2.62 4.89 3.16
CA GLY A 101 2.47 6.08 3.95
C GLY A 101 2.44 7.37 3.14
N ARG A 102 1.91 8.38 3.81
CA ARG A 102 1.90 9.76 3.36
C ARG A 102 2.57 10.61 4.44
N ASP A 103 3.69 11.21 4.09
CA ASP A 103 4.42 12.16 4.91
C ASP A 103 4.64 13.43 4.11
N VAL A 104 3.72 14.40 4.28
CA VAL A 104 3.76 15.67 3.54
C VAL A 104 4.97 16.52 3.89
N THR A 105 5.60 16.29 5.04
CA THR A 105 6.83 16.98 5.43
C THR A 105 8.06 16.46 4.70
N GLY A 106 8.00 15.24 4.17
CA GLY A 106 9.12 14.59 3.50
C GLY A 106 10.30 14.27 4.41
N ARG A 107 10.10 14.23 5.73
CA ARG A 107 11.18 14.03 6.69
C ARG A 107 11.54 12.58 6.97
N ILE A 108 10.64 11.65 6.67
CA ILE A 108 10.90 10.22 6.91
C ILE A 108 11.92 9.72 5.90
N ALA A 109 13.11 9.40 6.36
CA ALA A 109 14.20 8.85 5.54
C ALA A 109 14.34 7.33 5.71
N LYS A 110 13.99 6.81 6.89
CA LYS A 110 14.11 5.38 7.19
C LYS A 110 12.98 4.95 8.12
N ILE A 111 12.50 3.73 7.90
CA ILE A 111 11.47 3.09 8.72
C ILE A 111 12.02 1.75 9.20
N THR A 112 11.87 1.46 10.48
CA THR A 112 12.19 0.15 11.03
C THR A 112 10.98 -0.46 11.71
N MET A 113 10.91 -1.78 11.68
CA MET A 113 9.93 -2.57 12.39
C MET A 113 10.68 -3.74 13.03
N THR A 114 10.45 -3.97 14.31
CA THR A 114 11.10 -5.04 15.04
C THR A 114 10.07 -6.03 15.56
N GLN A 115 10.30 -7.31 15.30
CA GLN A 115 9.44 -8.37 15.78
C GLN A 115 10.27 -9.61 16.10
N ASN A 116 10.04 -10.22 17.26
CA ASN A 116 10.77 -11.39 17.73
C ASN A 116 12.29 -11.24 17.64
N GLY A 117 12.80 -10.03 17.95
CA GLY A 117 14.23 -9.73 17.91
C GLY A 117 14.81 -9.46 16.52
N GLU A 118 14.03 -9.60 15.47
CA GLU A 118 14.44 -9.26 14.10
C GLU A 118 13.97 -7.86 13.74
N THR A 119 14.86 -7.06 13.16
CA THR A 119 14.55 -5.71 12.68
C THR A 119 14.56 -5.68 11.16
N CYS A 120 13.44 -5.26 10.59
CA CYS A 120 13.33 -4.96 9.16
C CYS A 120 13.52 -3.47 8.95
N THR A 121 14.24 -3.10 7.91
CA THR A 121 14.53 -1.70 7.57
C THR A 121 14.06 -1.41 6.15
N MET A 122 13.37 -0.29 6.00
CA MET A 122 12.96 0.24 4.71
C MET A 122 13.48 1.66 4.59
N GLU A 123 14.12 1.98 3.46
CA GLU A 123 14.75 3.27 3.25
C GLU A 123 13.99 4.08 2.21
N ASN A 124 13.73 5.34 2.52
CA ASN A 124 13.13 6.32 1.62
C ASN A 124 14.23 7.15 0.95
N ALA A 125 15.09 6.47 0.18
CA ALA A 125 16.27 7.09 -0.42
C ALA A 125 15.93 8.22 -1.40
N GLU A 126 14.75 8.19 -2.01
CA GLU A 126 14.29 9.21 -2.97
C GLU A 126 13.53 10.37 -2.29
N GLY A 127 13.36 10.33 -0.98
CA GLY A 127 12.64 11.37 -0.24
C GLY A 127 11.17 11.52 -0.62
N LYS A 128 10.50 10.40 -0.92
CA LYS A 128 9.09 10.40 -1.33
C LYS A 128 8.19 10.85 -0.19
N THR A 129 7.19 11.67 -0.51
CA THR A 129 6.12 12.05 0.43
C THR A 129 4.99 11.03 0.45
N HIS A 130 4.83 10.28 -0.63
CA HIS A 130 3.88 9.16 -0.76
C HIS A 130 4.70 7.94 -1.17
N PHE A 131 4.75 6.94 -0.31
CA PHE A 131 5.62 5.78 -0.53
C PHE A 131 4.90 4.47 -0.20
N LEU A 132 5.28 3.44 -0.91
CA LEU A 132 4.89 2.06 -0.63
C LEU A 132 6.16 1.21 -0.67
N PHE A 133 6.56 0.69 0.47
CA PHE A 133 7.75 -0.12 0.62
C PHE A 133 7.41 -1.57 0.88
N CYS A 134 8.34 -2.45 0.51
CA CYS A 134 8.21 -3.88 0.67
C CYS A 134 9.53 -4.44 1.20
N THR A 135 9.44 -5.29 2.20
CA THR A 135 10.59 -6.05 2.68
C THR A 135 10.21 -7.51 2.87
N GLU A 136 11.09 -8.42 2.48
CA GLU A 136 10.89 -9.83 2.70
C GLU A 136 11.06 -10.14 4.19
N LEU A 137 10.14 -10.93 4.73
CA LEU A 137 10.20 -11.41 6.11
C LEU A 137 10.85 -12.78 6.19
N SER A 138 11.55 -13.06 7.29
CA SER A 138 11.97 -14.43 7.56
C SER A 138 10.74 -15.34 7.69
N PRO A 139 10.84 -16.64 7.39
CA PRO A 139 9.71 -17.56 7.50
C PRO A 139 9.05 -17.57 8.89
N GLN A 140 9.83 -17.27 9.92
CA GLN A 140 9.35 -17.22 11.31
C GLN A 140 8.48 -16.00 11.59
N LEU A 141 8.75 -14.85 10.93
CA LEU A 141 7.98 -13.61 11.10
C LEU A 141 6.73 -13.58 10.24
N GLY A 142 6.74 -14.25 9.08
CA GLY A 142 5.66 -14.19 8.11
C GLY A 142 4.33 -14.77 8.58
N ASP A 143 4.32 -15.54 9.65
CA ASP A 143 3.11 -16.13 10.22
C ASP A 143 2.54 -15.34 11.40
N HIS A 144 3.15 -14.21 11.75
CA HIS A 144 2.75 -13.36 12.86
C HIS A 144 2.18 -12.04 12.38
N GLU A 145 1.19 -11.54 13.12
CA GLU A 145 0.67 -10.19 12.96
C GLU A 145 1.73 -9.18 13.40
N ILE A 146 1.89 -8.11 12.63
CA ILE A 146 2.86 -7.07 12.93
C ILE A 146 2.38 -6.19 14.08
N ASP A 147 3.22 -6.03 15.09
CA ASP A 147 3.00 -5.08 16.16
C ASP A 147 3.48 -3.69 15.73
N ARG A 148 2.55 -2.80 15.40
CA ARG A 148 2.85 -1.43 14.99
C ARG A 148 3.56 -0.61 16.05
N SER A 149 3.49 -0.99 17.33
CA SER A 149 4.20 -0.28 18.39
C SER A 149 5.72 -0.34 18.23
N THR A 150 6.21 -1.28 17.44
CA THR A 150 7.64 -1.43 17.14
C THR A 150 8.11 -0.57 15.98
N LEU A 151 7.20 0.06 15.24
CA LEU A 151 7.57 0.96 14.16
C LEU A 151 8.33 2.17 14.67
N ARG A 152 9.40 2.51 13.95
CA ARG A 152 10.19 3.72 14.22
C ARG A 152 10.50 4.42 12.92
N PHE A 153 10.38 5.74 12.95
CA PHE A 153 10.69 6.62 11.83
C PHE A 153 11.91 7.46 12.17
N TYR A 154 12.82 7.56 11.21
CA TYR A 154 14.06 8.30 11.34
C TYR A 154 14.18 9.31 10.21
N ASP A 155 14.69 10.49 10.53
CA ASP A 155 15.02 11.50 9.52
C ASP A 155 16.40 11.23 8.90
N GLU A 156 16.85 12.11 8.00
CA GLU A 156 18.14 11.98 7.32
C GLU A 156 19.34 12.01 8.27
N ASP A 157 19.20 12.64 9.41
CA ASP A 157 20.25 12.72 10.42
C ASP A 157 20.27 11.50 11.35
N GLY A 158 19.36 10.56 11.14
CA GLY A 158 19.21 9.38 11.99
C GLY A 158 18.47 9.63 13.29
N SER A 159 17.86 10.80 13.46
CA SER A 159 17.05 11.11 14.63
C SER A 159 15.70 10.40 14.58
N ASP A 160 15.29 9.83 15.72
CA ASP A 160 13.98 9.19 15.85
C ASP A 160 12.89 10.26 15.92
N ILE A 161 12.04 10.31 14.89
CA ILE A 161 10.94 11.26 14.77
C ILE A 161 9.57 10.59 14.91
N THR A 162 9.52 9.37 15.40
CA THR A 162 8.28 8.56 15.50
C THR A 162 7.17 9.29 16.25
N ALA A 163 7.52 10.01 17.33
CA ALA A 163 6.54 10.72 18.16
C ALA A 163 5.80 11.85 17.41
N GLU A 164 6.30 12.29 16.26
CA GLU A 164 5.67 13.34 15.45
C GLU A 164 4.53 12.79 14.58
N TYR A 165 4.32 11.47 14.55
CA TYR A 165 3.37 10.80 13.66
C TYR A 165 2.32 10.01 14.42
N ASP A 166 1.10 10.03 13.90
CA ASP A 166 0.01 9.14 14.32
C ASP A 166 0.07 7.87 13.48
N LEU A 167 0.34 6.73 14.13
CA LEU A 167 0.46 5.43 13.47
C LEU A 167 -0.88 4.74 13.25
N SER A 168 -2.00 5.39 13.54
CA SER A 168 -3.32 4.85 13.24
C SER A 168 -3.52 4.71 11.73
N GLY A 169 -4.33 3.75 11.33
CA GLY A 169 -4.64 3.48 9.93
C GLY A 169 -5.02 2.02 9.73
N GLY A 170 -5.48 1.71 8.52
CA GLY A 170 -5.93 0.37 8.16
C GLY A 170 -4.81 -0.56 7.69
N GLY A 171 -5.18 -1.80 7.41
CA GLY A 171 -4.28 -2.80 6.87
C GLY A 171 -4.19 -2.80 5.35
N ILE A 172 -3.18 -3.49 4.84
CA ILE A 172 -3.01 -3.88 3.44
C ILE A 172 -3.14 -5.41 3.38
N GLN A 173 -3.88 -5.91 2.41
CA GLN A 173 -4.10 -7.35 2.26
C GLN A 173 -3.70 -7.87 0.90
#